data_c9800f67a4f5724937530a6679b28edc
#
_entry.id   c9800f67a4f5724937530a6679b28edc
#
_cell.length_a   1.000
_cell.length_b   1.000
_cell.length_c   1.000
_cell.angle_alpha   90.00
_cell.angle_beta   90.00
_cell.angle_gamma   90.00
#
_symmetry.space_group_name_H-M   'P 1'
#
loop_
_entity.id
_entity.type
_entity.pdbx_description
1 polymer ?
#
loop_
_entity_poly.entity_id
_entity_poly.type
_entity_poly.pdbx_seq_one_letter_code
_entity_poly.pdbx_strand_id
1 'polypeptide(L)'
;EEAGFGALWNLDHFSGAAFGSDSMLECFTSLSAWASATTTIGLGTLVTNVMNREPGLLANIVSSIQQISDNRLILGIGAGAAPNTAFSAEQDALGISLLPKMADRHKRLVEVVETMRSMWAKDRDERFEGFPRPVKQPPIIVGVNSMALAIRAGQTTDGVNTRFNHPERAALLSAAREASGNRLDFDTSVWSWFEPEFADADHPFHKELAAEGVTRLIMFERGAPDVVAIAATAKYLR
;
A
#
# COMPACT_ATOMS: atom_id res chain seq x y z
N GLU A 1 17.78 -5.37 -0.21
CA GLU A 1 18.28 -5.22 -1.58
C GLU A 1 19.14 -6.41 -1.97
N GLU A 2 20.22 -6.69 -1.26
CA GLU A 2 21.18 -7.77 -1.57
C GLU A 2 20.53 -9.15 -1.71
N ALA A 3 19.44 -9.39 -0.97
CA ALA A 3 18.67 -10.62 -1.05
C ALA A 3 17.78 -10.76 -2.30
N GLY A 4 17.68 -9.72 -3.15
CA GLY A 4 16.94 -9.76 -4.41
C GLY A 4 15.44 -9.46 -4.32
N PHE A 5 14.94 -9.04 -3.15
CA PHE A 5 13.54 -8.61 -3.04
C PHE A 5 13.30 -7.30 -3.81
N GLY A 6 12.14 -7.20 -4.47
CA GLY A 6 11.80 -6.04 -5.30
C GLY A 6 11.30 -4.83 -4.53
N ALA A 7 10.72 -5.02 -3.34
CA ALA A 7 10.22 -3.92 -2.50
C ALA A 7 10.14 -4.29 -1.02
N LEU A 8 10.27 -3.28 -0.15
CA LEU A 8 9.96 -3.33 1.28
C LEU A 8 8.63 -2.64 1.52
N TRP A 9 7.82 -3.21 2.40
CA TRP A 9 6.49 -2.69 2.73
C TRP A 9 6.36 -2.41 4.22
N ASN A 10 5.68 -1.31 4.56
CA ASN A 10 5.39 -0.94 5.92
C ASN A 10 3.89 -0.75 6.14
N LEU A 11 3.43 -1.05 7.36
CA LEU A 11 2.05 -0.84 7.77
C LEU A 11 1.86 0.60 8.28
N ASP A 12 0.67 1.17 8.07
CA ASP A 12 0.30 2.47 8.62
C ASP A 12 -0.53 2.31 9.89
N HIS A 13 0.10 1.74 10.90
CA HIS A 13 -0.41 1.64 12.27
C HIS A 13 0.46 2.47 13.23
N PHE A 14 -0.12 2.90 14.34
CA PHE A 14 0.56 3.68 15.37
C PHE A 14 0.91 2.84 16.60
N SER A 15 0.29 1.67 16.73
CA SER A 15 0.45 0.78 17.87
C SER A 15 0.75 -0.65 17.40
N GLY A 16 1.68 -1.31 18.08
CA GLY A 16 1.99 -2.71 17.88
C GLY A 16 0.96 -3.68 18.48
N ALA A 17 0.05 -3.19 19.32
CA ALA A 17 -0.87 -4.03 20.11
C ALA A 17 -1.73 -4.98 19.26
N ALA A 18 -2.22 -4.53 18.08
CA ALA A 18 -3.01 -5.35 17.17
C ALA A 18 -2.19 -6.50 16.53
N PHE A 19 -0.87 -6.45 16.63
CA PHE A 19 0.07 -7.41 16.04
C PHE A 19 0.88 -8.18 17.09
N GLY A 20 0.55 -8.00 18.39
CA GLY A 20 1.28 -8.66 19.49
C GLY A 20 2.69 -8.10 19.71
N SER A 21 2.95 -6.85 19.33
CA SER A 21 4.21 -6.15 19.52
C SER A 21 4.07 -5.02 20.56
N ASP A 22 5.13 -4.78 21.33
CA ASP A 22 5.16 -3.73 22.35
C ASP A 22 5.11 -2.32 21.77
N SER A 23 5.58 -2.13 20.54
CA SER A 23 5.61 -0.84 19.86
C SER A 23 5.61 -1.00 18.34
N MET A 24 5.26 0.08 17.65
CA MET A 24 5.38 0.19 16.19
C MET A 24 5.86 1.61 15.86
N LEU A 25 6.87 1.70 14.99
CA LEU A 25 7.33 2.99 14.47
C LEU A 25 6.34 3.52 13.44
N GLU A 26 6.19 4.84 13.40
CA GLU A 26 5.33 5.52 12.45
C GLU A 26 5.76 5.20 11.00
N CYS A 27 4.76 4.94 10.15
CA CYS A 27 4.93 4.39 8.81
C CYS A 27 5.88 5.21 7.93
N PHE A 28 5.58 6.49 7.74
CA PHE A 28 6.33 7.33 6.81
C PHE A 28 7.69 7.77 7.36
N THR A 29 7.84 7.87 8.68
CA THR A 29 9.13 8.07 9.34
C THR A 29 10.06 6.89 9.06
N SER A 30 9.56 5.67 9.20
CA SER A 30 10.33 4.45 8.88
C SER A 30 10.68 4.37 7.39
N LEU A 31 9.73 4.67 6.50
CA LEU A 31 9.96 4.68 5.05
C LEU A 31 11.02 5.72 4.66
N SER A 32 11.06 6.89 5.30
CA SER A 32 12.09 7.90 5.05
C SER A 32 13.48 7.40 5.44
N ALA A 33 13.60 6.68 6.57
CA ALA A 33 14.84 6.07 6.99
C ALA A 33 15.29 4.97 5.99
N TRP A 34 14.36 4.11 5.55
CA TRP A 34 14.65 3.09 4.54
C TRP A 34 15.03 3.70 3.20
N ALA A 35 14.37 4.79 2.79
CA ALA A 35 14.69 5.52 1.55
C ALA A 35 16.13 6.01 1.54
N SER A 36 16.64 6.47 2.68
CA SER A 36 17.99 6.97 2.84
C SER A 36 19.03 5.83 2.98
N ALA A 37 18.61 4.65 3.46
CA ALA A 37 19.49 3.51 3.67
C ALA A 37 19.58 2.54 2.47
N THR A 38 18.77 2.76 1.43
CA THR A 38 18.66 1.88 0.25
C THR A 38 18.77 2.69 -1.04
N THR A 39 19.07 2.03 -2.16
CA THR A 39 19.29 2.71 -3.44
C THR A 39 18.38 2.24 -4.57
N THR A 40 17.96 0.98 -4.58
CA THR A 40 17.25 0.36 -5.72
C THR A 40 15.91 -0.27 -5.33
N ILE A 41 15.80 -0.80 -4.11
CA ILE A 41 14.59 -1.49 -3.66
C ILE A 41 13.39 -0.54 -3.59
N GLY A 42 12.23 -0.98 -4.08
CA GLY A 42 10.98 -0.24 -3.94
C GLY A 42 10.56 -0.11 -2.47
N LEU A 43 9.82 0.94 -2.16
CA LEU A 43 9.32 1.23 -0.81
C LEU A 43 7.80 1.36 -0.86
N GLY A 44 7.07 0.60 -0.08
CA GLY A 44 5.61 0.58 -0.15
C GLY A 44 4.91 0.74 1.19
N THR A 45 3.66 1.18 1.14
CA THR A 45 2.73 1.12 2.28
C THR A 45 1.67 0.04 2.06
N LEU A 46 1.38 -0.76 3.09
CA LEU A 46 0.42 -1.87 3.01
C LEU A 46 -0.60 -1.83 4.18
N VAL A 47 -1.57 -0.98 4.20
CA VAL A 47 -1.78 0.18 3.31
C VAL A 47 -1.92 1.43 4.17
N THR A 48 -1.62 2.61 3.64
CA THR A 48 -1.90 3.88 4.33
C THR A 48 -3.37 4.02 4.62
N ASN A 49 -3.73 4.27 5.86
CA ASN A 49 -5.09 4.59 6.26
C ASN A 49 -5.39 6.06 5.95
N VAL A 50 -6.32 6.30 5.01
CA VAL A 50 -6.69 7.67 4.57
C VAL A 50 -7.34 8.52 5.67
N MET A 51 -7.68 7.92 6.81
CA MET A 51 -8.21 8.64 7.98
C MET A 51 -7.10 9.19 8.89
N ASN A 52 -5.87 8.66 8.81
CA ASN A 52 -4.79 8.99 9.73
C ASN A 52 -4.19 10.38 9.48
N ARG A 53 -4.41 10.98 8.31
CA ARG A 53 -3.82 12.28 7.92
C ARG A 53 -4.75 13.08 7.02
N GLU A 54 -4.64 14.41 7.08
CA GLU A 54 -5.31 15.28 6.13
C GLU A 54 -4.74 15.07 4.71
N PRO A 55 -5.59 15.13 3.65
CA PRO A 55 -5.17 14.80 2.28
C PRO A 55 -3.98 15.60 1.79
N GLY A 56 -3.96 16.92 2.04
CA GLY A 56 -2.84 17.78 1.63
C GLY A 56 -1.55 17.47 2.38
N LEU A 57 -1.65 17.14 3.69
CA LEU A 57 -0.48 16.71 4.46
C LEU A 57 0.06 15.39 3.94
N LEU A 58 -0.81 14.42 3.64
CA LEU A 58 -0.41 13.13 3.07
C LEU A 58 0.26 13.34 1.70
N ALA A 59 -0.29 14.19 0.84
CA ALA A 59 0.31 14.52 -0.45
C ALA A 59 1.73 15.08 -0.31
N ASN A 60 1.94 15.96 0.68
CA ASN A 60 3.25 16.54 0.99
C ASN A 60 4.26 15.49 1.49
N ILE A 61 3.86 14.64 2.43
CA ILE A 61 4.68 13.53 2.96
C ILE A 61 5.11 12.59 1.82
N VAL A 62 4.14 12.15 1.02
CA VAL A 62 4.37 11.23 -0.11
C VAL A 62 5.32 11.84 -1.15
N SER A 63 5.15 13.11 -1.48
CA SER A 63 6.05 13.83 -2.39
C SER A 63 7.47 13.91 -1.86
N SER A 64 7.62 14.15 -0.57
CA SER A 64 8.92 14.24 0.10
C SER A 64 9.65 12.89 0.06
N ILE A 65 8.95 11.79 0.40
CA ILE A 65 9.56 10.45 0.35
C ILE A 65 9.86 10.04 -1.09
N GLN A 66 9.02 10.39 -2.04
CA GLN A 66 9.26 10.11 -3.46
C GLN A 66 10.56 10.76 -3.95
N GLN A 67 10.84 11.99 -3.51
CA GLN A 67 12.10 12.68 -3.81
C GLN A 67 13.30 12.05 -3.06
N ILE A 68 13.18 11.80 -1.76
CA ILE A 68 14.24 11.18 -0.94
C ILE A 68 14.62 9.81 -1.49
N SER A 69 13.63 9.03 -1.94
CA SER A 69 13.82 7.67 -2.44
C SER A 69 14.24 7.59 -3.91
N ASP A 70 14.41 8.71 -4.60
CA ASP A 70 14.63 8.75 -6.05
C ASP A 70 13.55 7.95 -6.82
N ASN A 71 12.28 8.32 -6.58
CA ASN A 71 11.11 7.80 -7.28
C ASN A 71 10.81 6.29 -7.06
N ARG A 72 11.17 5.73 -5.90
CA ARG A 72 10.97 4.31 -5.56
C ARG A 72 9.71 4.03 -4.74
N LEU A 73 8.93 5.06 -4.34
CA LEU A 73 7.75 4.88 -3.51
C LEU A 73 6.59 4.25 -4.30
N ILE A 74 5.90 3.31 -3.67
CA ILE A 74 4.64 2.71 -4.10
C ILE A 74 3.62 3.01 -3.00
N LEU A 75 2.63 3.85 -3.30
CA LEU A 75 1.65 4.26 -2.29
C LEU A 75 0.47 3.30 -2.25
N GLY A 76 0.51 2.34 -1.34
CA GLY A 76 -0.68 1.57 -0.99
C GLY A 76 -1.60 2.38 -0.08
N ILE A 77 -2.89 2.50 -0.39
CA ILE A 77 -3.88 3.21 0.41
C ILE A 77 -5.11 2.35 0.68
N GLY A 78 -5.76 2.59 1.81
CA GLY A 78 -6.99 1.90 2.20
C GLY A 78 -7.99 2.85 2.84
N ALA A 79 -9.27 2.50 2.76
CA ALA A 79 -10.38 3.31 3.26
C ALA A 79 -10.47 3.39 4.81
N GLY A 80 -9.57 2.71 5.50
CA GLY A 80 -9.53 2.70 6.96
C GLY A 80 -10.59 1.82 7.62
N ALA A 81 -10.46 1.67 8.95
CA ALA A 81 -11.39 0.91 9.77
C ALA A 81 -12.63 1.73 10.17
N ALA A 82 -13.71 1.04 10.53
CA ALA A 82 -14.83 1.67 11.22
C ALA A 82 -14.50 1.89 12.70
N PRO A 83 -15.16 2.86 13.38
CA PRO A 83 -15.08 3.00 14.83
C PRO A 83 -15.51 1.71 15.54
N ASN A 84 -14.99 1.51 16.75
CA ASN A 84 -15.32 0.35 17.60
C ASN A 84 -14.97 -1.02 17.00
N THR A 85 -13.90 -1.08 16.20
CA THR A 85 -13.30 -2.32 15.69
C THR A 85 -11.97 -2.58 16.37
N ALA A 86 -11.43 -3.79 16.25
CA ALA A 86 -10.11 -4.13 16.80
C ALA A 86 -8.98 -3.24 16.25
N PHE A 87 -9.16 -2.66 15.08
CA PHE A 87 -8.17 -1.80 14.40
C PHE A 87 -8.44 -0.29 14.56
N SER A 88 -9.41 0.12 15.41
CA SER A 88 -9.71 1.54 15.63
C SER A 88 -9.18 2.10 16.94
N ALA A 89 -8.73 1.24 17.85
CA ALA A 89 -8.30 1.65 19.19
C ALA A 89 -7.11 2.64 19.19
N GLU A 90 -6.22 2.49 18.23
CA GLU A 90 -5.06 3.40 18.09
C GLU A 90 -5.48 4.80 17.61
N GLN A 91 -6.47 4.90 16.70
CA GLN A 91 -7.02 6.17 16.26
C GLN A 91 -7.76 6.87 17.41
N ASP A 92 -8.56 6.12 18.17
CA ASP A 92 -9.25 6.65 19.33
C ASP A 92 -8.25 7.22 20.37
N ALA A 93 -7.16 6.50 20.64
CA ALA A 93 -6.10 6.92 21.56
C ALA A 93 -5.40 8.22 21.12
N LEU A 94 -5.29 8.44 19.81
CA LEU A 94 -4.67 9.63 19.22
C LEU A 94 -5.66 10.75 18.90
N GLY A 95 -6.96 10.56 19.19
CA GLY A 95 -8.01 11.54 18.88
C GLY A 95 -8.32 11.67 17.37
N ILE A 96 -7.99 10.66 16.57
CA ILE A 96 -8.28 10.63 15.14
C ILE A 96 -9.70 10.15 14.93
N SER A 97 -10.56 10.99 14.34
CA SER A 97 -11.96 10.66 14.07
C SER A 97 -12.08 9.71 12.90
N LEU A 98 -12.83 8.63 13.08
CA LEU A 98 -13.13 7.65 12.03
C LEU A 98 -14.55 7.77 11.52
N LEU A 99 -14.76 7.47 10.23
CA LEU A 99 -16.08 7.49 9.59
C LEU A 99 -16.77 6.12 9.77
N PRO A 100 -17.99 6.05 10.36
CA PRO A 100 -18.65 4.79 10.62
C PRO A 100 -19.16 4.10 9.35
N LYS A 101 -19.64 4.85 8.36
CA LYS A 101 -20.22 4.28 7.13
C LYS A 101 -19.13 3.97 6.09
N MET A 102 -19.19 2.78 5.54
CA MET A 102 -18.26 2.34 4.48
C MET A 102 -18.30 3.27 3.26
N ALA A 103 -19.49 3.72 2.85
CA ALA A 103 -19.62 4.64 1.72
C ALA A 103 -18.89 5.97 1.93
N ASP A 104 -18.92 6.51 3.15
CA ASP A 104 -18.23 7.74 3.49
C ASP A 104 -16.71 7.55 3.49
N ARG A 105 -16.22 6.39 3.97
CA ARG A 105 -14.80 6.04 3.90
C ARG A 105 -14.31 5.86 2.46
N HIS A 106 -15.12 5.24 1.59
CA HIS A 106 -14.81 5.14 0.16
C HIS A 106 -14.77 6.53 -0.52
N LYS A 107 -15.72 7.41 -0.16
CA LYS A 107 -15.70 8.81 -0.63
C LYS A 107 -14.43 9.53 -0.17
N ARG A 108 -14.06 9.38 1.11
CA ARG A 108 -12.83 9.98 1.65
C ARG A 108 -11.58 9.48 0.92
N LEU A 109 -11.52 8.18 0.59
CA LEU A 109 -10.41 7.63 -0.18
C LEU A 109 -10.28 8.31 -1.56
N VAL A 110 -11.39 8.48 -2.28
CA VAL A 110 -11.40 9.16 -3.58
C VAL A 110 -10.95 10.62 -3.43
N GLU A 111 -11.48 11.34 -2.44
CA GLU A 111 -11.09 12.73 -2.13
C GLU A 111 -9.58 12.86 -1.85
N VAL A 112 -9.00 11.91 -1.11
CA VAL A 112 -7.56 11.88 -0.86
C VAL A 112 -6.77 11.70 -2.15
N VAL A 113 -7.16 10.77 -3.02
CA VAL A 113 -6.51 10.54 -4.32
C VAL A 113 -6.59 11.79 -5.20
N GLU A 114 -7.77 12.40 -5.30
CA GLU A 114 -8.00 13.60 -6.09
C GLU A 114 -7.16 14.78 -5.57
N THR A 115 -7.11 14.97 -4.25
CA THR A 115 -6.30 16.04 -3.63
C THR A 115 -4.81 15.83 -3.93
N MET A 116 -4.30 14.62 -3.77
CA MET A 116 -2.90 14.31 -4.08
C MET A 116 -2.58 14.60 -5.55
N ARG A 117 -3.40 14.11 -6.48
CA ARG A 117 -3.20 14.33 -7.92
C ARG A 117 -3.28 15.80 -8.30
N SER A 118 -4.20 16.56 -7.69
CA SER A 118 -4.31 18.01 -7.87
C SER A 118 -3.05 18.74 -7.40
N MET A 119 -2.51 18.39 -6.22
CA MET A 119 -1.27 19.01 -5.72
C MET A 119 -0.04 18.65 -6.56
N TRP A 120 -0.04 17.48 -7.23
CA TRP A 120 1.08 17.02 -8.05
C TRP A 120 0.97 17.38 -9.53
N ALA A 121 -0.15 17.96 -9.96
CA ALA A 121 -0.37 18.37 -11.36
C ALA A 121 0.65 19.42 -11.80
N LYS A 122 0.94 19.48 -13.10
CA LYS A 122 1.83 20.50 -13.67
C LYS A 122 1.23 21.89 -13.58
N ASP A 123 -0.09 21.96 -13.80
CA ASP A 123 -0.96 23.13 -13.81
C ASP A 123 -1.73 23.31 -12.49
N ARG A 124 -1.10 22.89 -11.38
CA ARG A 124 -1.70 22.96 -10.04
C ARG A 124 -1.98 24.39 -9.62
N ASP A 125 -2.97 24.56 -8.73
CA ASP A 125 -3.34 25.81 -8.12
C ASP A 125 -2.13 26.53 -7.48
N GLU A 126 -2.05 27.86 -7.60
CA GLU A 126 -0.98 28.71 -7.06
C GLU A 126 -0.75 28.51 -5.55
N ARG A 127 -1.81 28.22 -4.80
CA ARG A 127 -1.70 27.92 -3.36
C ARG A 127 -0.77 26.74 -3.04
N PHE A 128 -0.46 25.90 -4.03
CA PHE A 128 0.43 24.75 -3.88
C PHE A 128 1.86 24.99 -4.40
N GLU A 129 2.19 26.20 -4.89
CA GLU A 129 3.50 26.46 -5.51
C GLU A 129 4.67 26.11 -4.60
N GLY A 130 4.68 26.45 -3.37
CA GLY A 130 5.77 26.17 -2.43
C GLY A 130 5.89 24.69 -1.96
N PHE A 131 4.92 23.82 -2.31
CA PHE A 131 4.94 22.44 -1.87
C PHE A 131 5.75 21.53 -2.80
N PRO A 132 6.40 20.45 -2.28
CA PRO A 132 7.13 19.50 -3.11
C PRO A 132 6.19 18.85 -4.12
N ARG A 133 6.69 18.69 -5.35
CA ARG A 133 6.01 17.98 -6.42
C ARG A 133 6.90 16.84 -6.90
N PRO A 134 6.43 15.60 -6.94
CA PRO A 134 7.22 14.49 -7.41
C PRO A 134 7.51 14.63 -8.90
N VAL A 135 8.74 14.32 -9.32
CA VAL A 135 9.12 14.29 -10.74
C VAL A 135 8.33 13.19 -11.45
N LYS A 136 8.24 12.03 -10.82
CA LYS A 136 7.36 10.92 -11.21
C LYS A 136 6.39 10.67 -10.06
N GLN A 137 5.09 10.77 -10.35
CA GLN A 137 4.07 10.43 -9.34
C GLN A 137 4.22 8.96 -8.93
N PRO A 138 4.18 8.65 -7.62
CA PRO A 138 4.19 7.26 -7.17
C PRO A 138 2.89 6.56 -7.63
N PRO A 139 2.94 5.28 -8.03
CA PRO A 139 1.73 4.54 -8.29
C PRO A 139 0.89 4.42 -7.01
N ILE A 140 -0.43 4.64 -7.14
CA ILE A 140 -1.40 4.55 -6.05
C ILE A 140 -2.13 3.22 -6.16
N ILE A 141 -1.95 2.35 -5.16
CA ILE A 141 -2.50 0.99 -5.10
C ILE A 141 -3.55 0.93 -3.98
N VAL A 142 -4.78 0.57 -4.29
CA VAL A 142 -5.86 0.52 -3.28
C VAL A 142 -6.01 -0.87 -2.69
N GLY A 143 -5.98 -0.97 -1.36
CA GLY A 143 -6.36 -2.18 -0.64
C GLY A 143 -7.87 -2.42 -0.75
N VAL A 144 -8.28 -3.50 -1.42
CA VAL A 144 -9.69 -3.79 -1.71
C VAL A 144 -10.17 -5.06 -1.01
N ASN A 145 -11.40 -5.00 -0.50
CA ASN A 145 -12.11 -6.11 0.15
C ASN A 145 -13.60 -6.16 -0.25
N SER A 146 -14.01 -5.38 -1.24
CA SER A 146 -15.37 -5.35 -1.77
C SER A 146 -15.38 -4.98 -3.23
N MET A 147 -16.38 -5.51 -3.96
CA MET A 147 -16.55 -5.27 -5.40
C MET A 147 -16.68 -3.78 -5.72
N ALA A 148 -17.45 -3.04 -4.94
CA ALA A 148 -17.65 -1.60 -5.16
C ALA A 148 -16.33 -0.82 -5.06
N LEU A 149 -15.45 -1.16 -4.11
CA LEU A 149 -14.15 -0.52 -3.97
C LEU A 149 -13.17 -0.96 -5.06
N ALA A 150 -13.21 -2.23 -5.48
CA ALA A 150 -12.37 -2.75 -6.56
C ALA A 150 -12.66 -2.02 -7.88
N ILE A 151 -13.93 -1.89 -8.26
CA ILE A 151 -14.36 -1.15 -9.46
C ILE A 151 -13.93 0.32 -9.37
N ARG A 152 -14.18 0.98 -8.24
CA ARG A 152 -13.81 2.39 -8.04
C ARG A 152 -12.29 2.58 -8.14
N ALA A 153 -11.51 1.71 -7.52
CA ALA A 153 -10.06 1.75 -7.60
C ALA A 153 -9.55 1.58 -9.04
N GLY A 154 -10.10 0.63 -9.80
CA GLY A 154 -9.78 0.45 -11.21
C GLY A 154 -9.96 1.72 -12.04
N GLN A 155 -11.04 2.46 -11.78
CA GLN A 155 -11.37 3.71 -12.49
C GLN A 155 -10.45 4.89 -12.13
N THR A 156 -9.89 4.92 -10.91
CA THR A 156 -9.31 6.15 -10.36
C THR A 156 -7.85 6.03 -9.93
N THR A 157 -7.29 4.82 -9.87
CA THR A 157 -5.93 4.59 -9.35
C THR A 157 -5.08 3.70 -10.26
N ASP A 158 -3.88 3.37 -9.84
CA ASP A 158 -2.88 2.69 -10.66
C ASP A 158 -2.81 1.19 -10.36
N GLY A 159 -3.59 0.72 -9.38
CA GLY A 159 -3.67 -0.70 -9.07
C GLY A 159 -4.49 -1.02 -7.83
N VAL A 160 -4.58 -2.30 -7.55
CA VAL A 160 -5.29 -2.85 -6.38
C VAL A 160 -4.44 -3.89 -5.65
N ASN A 161 -4.71 -4.02 -4.35
CA ASN A 161 -4.16 -5.06 -3.49
C ASN A 161 -5.29 -5.76 -2.74
N THR A 162 -5.21 -7.08 -2.57
CA THR A 162 -6.13 -7.83 -1.72
C THR A 162 -5.40 -8.96 -1.00
N ARG A 163 -6.06 -9.61 -0.04
CA ARG A 163 -5.48 -10.73 0.70
C ARG A 163 -5.46 -11.99 -0.17
N PHE A 164 -4.40 -12.79 -0.07
CA PHE A 164 -4.30 -14.09 -0.74
C PHE A 164 -5.51 -14.99 -0.46
N ASN A 165 -5.94 -15.08 0.79
CA ASN A 165 -7.06 -15.93 1.22
C ASN A 165 -8.43 -15.24 1.17
N HIS A 166 -8.57 -14.12 0.41
CA HIS A 166 -9.89 -13.50 0.24
C HIS A 166 -10.77 -14.40 -0.64
N PRO A 167 -11.99 -14.77 -0.20
CA PRO A 167 -12.83 -15.73 -0.94
C PRO A 167 -13.21 -15.28 -2.34
N GLU A 168 -13.26 -13.98 -2.58
CA GLU A 168 -13.58 -13.37 -3.88
C GLU A 168 -12.34 -12.74 -4.56
N ARG A 169 -11.11 -13.15 -4.20
CA ARG A 169 -9.87 -12.54 -4.69
C ARG A 169 -9.86 -12.38 -6.20
N ALA A 170 -10.04 -13.47 -6.95
CA ALA A 170 -10.02 -13.46 -8.41
C ALA A 170 -11.07 -12.50 -9.00
N ALA A 171 -12.29 -12.49 -8.44
CA ALA A 171 -13.36 -11.61 -8.89
C ALA A 171 -13.05 -10.13 -8.63
N LEU A 172 -12.48 -9.80 -7.47
CA LEU A 172 -12.07 -8.43 -7.13
C LEU A 172 -10.97 -7.91 -8.07
N LEU A 173 -9.95 -8.73 -8.34
CA LEU A 173 -8.85 -8.38 -9.23
C LEU A 173 -9.32 -8.22 -10.68
N SER A 174 -10.19 -9.12 -11.17
CA SER A 174 -10.79 -9.04 -12.52
C SER A 174 -11.62 -7.77 -12.68
N ALA A 175 -12.53 -7.49 -11.74
CA ALA A 175 -13.39 -6.31 -11.78
C ALA A 175 -12.59 -5.00 -11.75
N ALA A 176 -11.53 -4.92 -10.95
CA ALA A 176 -10.66 -3.75 -10.92
C ALA A 176 -9.92 -3.56 -12.25
N ARG A 177 -9.39 -4.64 -12.81
CA ARG A 177 -8.69 -4.62 -14.10
C ARG A 177 -9.62 -4.20 -15.25
N GLU A 178 -10.81 -4.78 -15.32
CA GLU A 178 -11.83 -4.39 -16.31
C GLU A 178 -12.21 -2.91 -16.18
N ALA A 179 -12.43 -2.44 -14.94
CA ALA A 179 -12.76 -1.06 -14.64
C ALA A 179 -11.61 -0.08 -14.96
N SER A 180 -10.36 -0.55 -15.00
CA SER A 180 -9.20 0.22 -15.44
C SER A 180 -9.11 0.36 -16.97
N GLY A 181 -9.99 -0.29 -17.74
CA GLY A 181 -9.90 -0.43 -19.18
C GLY A 181 -8.81 -1.40 -19.61
N ASN A 182 -8.45 -2.36 -18.77
CA ASN A 182 -7.38 -3.35 -19.00
C ASN A 182 -6.01 -2.72 -19.30
N ARG A 183 -5.70 -1.60 -18.64
CA ARG A 183 -4.39 -0.95 -18.79
C ARG A 183 -3.26 -1.93 -18.48
N LEU A 184 -2.23 -1.96 -19.30
CA LEU A 184 -1.08 -2.86 -19.13
C LEU A 184 -0.22 -2.52 -17.91
N ASP A 185 -0.22 -1.28 -17.48
CA ASP A 185 0.50 -0.77 -16.31
C ASP A 185 -0.32 -0.82 -15.01
N PHE A 186 -1.54 -1.40 -15.05
CA PHE A 186 -2.38 -1.53 -13.87
C PHE A 186 -1.86 -2.66 -12.97
N ASP A 187 -1.40 -2.28 -11.78
CA ASP A 187 -0.83 -3.22 -10.80
C ASP A 187 -1.94 -4.03 -10.11
N THR A 188 -1.79 -5.34 -10.11
CA THR A 188 -2.63 -6.24 -9.33
C THR A 188 -1.77 -7.01 -8.37
N SER A 189 -1.84 -6.68 -7.10
CA SER A 189 -1.02 -7.27 -6.06
C SER A 189 -1.85 -8.04 -5.03
N VAL A 190 -1.19 -9.03 -4.43
CA VAL A 190 -1.76 -9.86 -3.38
C VAL A 190 -0.79 -9.87 -2.21
N TRP A 191 -1.31 -9.83 -0.98
CA TRP A 191 -0.50 -10.05 0.18
C TRP A 191 -0.86 -11.35 0.90
N SER A 192 0.15 -12.03 1.45
CA SER A 192 0.03 -13.23 2.26
C SER A 192 0.95 -13.15 3.48
N TRP A 193 0.76 -14.05 4.42
CA TRP A 193 1.76 -14.25 5.44
C TRP A 193 3.03 -14.81 4.82
N PHE A 194 4.17 -14.47 5.42
CA PHE A 194 5.46 -14.98 4.99
C PHE A 194 5.55 -16.48 5.29
N GLU A 195 5.71 -17.25 4.23
CA GLU A 195 6.03 -18.67 4.27
C GLU A 195 7.25 -18.86 3.35
N PRO A 196 8.37 -19.42 3.82
CA PRO A 196 9.60 -19.50 3.02
C PRO A 196 9.43 -20.14 1.65
N GLU A 197 8.54 -21.13 1.54
CA GLU A 197 8.23 -21.79 0.27
C GLU A 197 7.57 -20.89 -0.77
N PHE A 198 6.93 -19.80 -0.35
CA PHE A 198 6.32 -18.83 -1.28
C PHE A 198 7.36 -17.96 -1.99
N ALA A 199 8.61 -17.99 -1.57
CA ALA A 199 9.71 -17.39 -2.32
C ALA A 199 10.16 -18.27 -3.49
N ASP A 200 9.78 -19.56 -3.53
CA ASP A 200 10.10 -20.47 -4.63
C ASP A 200 9.18 -20.19 -5.82
N ALA A 201 9.76 -19.70 -6.92
CA ALA A 201 9.02 -19.39 -8.14
C ALA A 201 8.31 -20.61 -8.77
N ASP A 202 8.76 -21.82 -8.47
CA ASP A 202 8.14 -23.08 -8.94
C ASP A 202 6.98 -23.54 -8.06
N HIS A 203 6.74 -22.89 -6.90
CA HIS A 203 5.63 -23.25 -6.03
C HIS A 203 4.29 -23.09 -6.76
N PRO A 204 3.37 -24.08 -6.67
CA PRO A 204 2.13 -24.11 -7.46
C PRO A 204 1.26 -22.86 -7.36
N PHE A 205 1.25 -22.18 -6.21
CA PHE A 205 0.43 -20.98 -6.03
C PHE A 205 0.84 -19.80 -6.94
N HIS A 206 2.10 -19.74 -7.41
CA HIS A 206 2.51 -18.72 -8.38
C HIS A 206 1.78 -18.88 -9.72
N LYS A 207 1.51 -20.14 -10.13
CA LYS A 207 0.70 -20.40 -11.34
C LYS A 207 -0.74 -19.96 -11.17
N GLU A 208 -1.32 -20.18 -9.97
CA GLU A 208 -2.65 -19.71 -9.62
C GLU A 208 -2.72 -18.17 -9.67
N LEU A 209 -1.80 -17.49 -8.99
CA LEU A 209 -1.73 -16.04 -8.98
C LEU A 209 -1.49 -15.45 -10.38
N ALA A 210 -0.61 -16.06 -11.16
CA ALA A 210 -0.35 -15.64 -12.55
C ALA A 210 -1.60 -15.80 -13.44
N ALA A 211 -2.36 -16.88 -13.27
CA ALA A 211 -3.64 -17.08 -14.01
C ALA A 211 -4.70 -16.03 -13.65
N GLU A 212 -4.69 -15.52 -12.42
CA GLU A 212 -5.52 -14.39 -11.98
C GLU A 212 -4.93 -13.03 -12.41
N GLY A 213 -3.77 -13.02 -13.06
CA GLY A 213 -3.06 -11.83 -13.53
C GLY A 213 -2.43 -11.03 -12.40
N VAL A 214 -2.09 -11.63 -11.29
CA VAL A 214 -1.33 -10.99 -10.20
C VAL A 214 0.08 -10.65 -10.69
N THR A 215 0.49 -9.39 -10.48
CA THR A 215 1.80 -8.87 -10.89
C THR A 215 2.78 -8.79 -9.73
N ARG A 216 2.29 -8.85 -8.48
CA ARG A 216 3.12 -8.73 -7.28
C ARG A 216 2.55 -9.53 -6.12
N LEU A 217 3.41 -10.32 -5.48
CA LEU A 217 3.15 -10.92 -4.18
C LEU A 217 3.89 -10.13 -3.10
N ILE A 218 3.18 -9.77 -2.03
CA ILE A 218 3.73 -9.13 -0.84
C ILE A 218 3.63 -10.14 0.30
N MET A 219 4.77 -10.49 0.87
CA MET A 219 4.83 -11.42 2.01
C MET A 219 4.98 -10.64 3.30
N PHE A 220 4.09 -10.86 4.24
CA PHE A 220 4.02 -10.15 5.52
C PHE A 220 4.46 -11.04 6.67
N GLU A 221 5.53 -10.64 7.38
CA GLU A 221 6.06 -11.36 8.54
C GLU A 221 5.19 -11.13 9.79
N ARG A 222 5.03 -12.18 10.59
CA ARG A 222 4.31 -12.10 11.87
C ARG A 222 5.28 -11.74 13.00
N GLY A 223 4.98 -10.67 13.72
CA GLY A 223 5.82 -10.21 14.83
C GLY A 223 7.11 -9.52 14.38
N ALA A 224 8.17 -9.66 15.15
CA ALA A 224 9.47 -9.11 14.79
C ALA A 224 10.07 -9.90 13.62
N PRO A 225 10.46 -9.23 12.51
CA PRO A 225 10.95 -9.94 11.34
C PRO A 225 12.28 -10.65 11.61
N ASP A 226 12.37 -11.93 11.31
CA ASP A 226 13.64 -12.65 11.23
C ASP A 226 14.33 -12.32 9.90
N VAL A 227 15.14 -11.28 9.90
CA VAL A 227 15.85 -10.81 8.71
C VAL A 227 16.78 -11.87 8.13
N VAL A 228 17.34 -12.75 8.97
CA VAL A 228 18.23 -13.83 8.52
C VAL A 228 17.43 -14.90 7.79
N ALA A 229 16.29 -15.31 8.34
CA ALA A 229 15.40 -16.29 7.69
C ALA A 229 14.84 -15.72 6.38
N ILE A 230 14.40 -14.46 6.37
CA ILE A 230 13.92 -13.79 5.14
C ILE A 230 15.04 -13.72 4.09
N ALA A 231 16.24 -13.29 4.45
CA ALA A 231 17.37 -13.21 3.52
C ALA A 231 17.78 -14.60 2.98
N ALA A 232 17.64 -15.64 3.76
CA ALA A 232 17.94 -17.00 3.33
C ALA A 232 17.02 -17.52 2.21
N THR A 233 15.85 -16.91 2.00
CA THR A 233 14.94 -17.25 0.89
C THR A 233 15.39 -16.65 -0.44
N ALA A 234 16.38 -15.75 -0.45
CA ALA A 234 16.95 -15.14 -1.66
C ALA A 234 17.40 -16.18 -2.72
N LYS A 235 17.81 -17.37 -2.27
CA LYS A 235 18.18 -18.48 -3.17
C LYS A 235 17.05 -18.92 -4.10
N TYR A 236 15.80 -18.63 -3.76
CA TYR A 236 14.61 -19.00 -4.52
C TYR A 236 14.13 -17.86 -5.46
N LEU A 237 14.66 -16.64 -5.30
CA LEU A 237 14.24 -15.45 -6.08
C LEU A 237 15.00 -15.28 -7.42
N ARG A 238 15.77 -16.28 -7.83
CA ARG A 238 16.64 -16.23 -9.02
C ARG A 238 16.00 -16.89 -10.22
#